data_9973010fe35463595fc74b2f3165aaca
#
_entry.id   9973010fe35463595fc74b2f3165aaca
#
_cell.length_a   1.000
_cell.length_b   1.000
_cell.length_c   1.000
_cell.angle_alpha   90.00
_cell.angle_beta   90.00
_cell.angle_gamma   90.00
#
_symmetry.space_group_name_H-M   'P 1'
#
loop_
_entity.id
_entity.type
_entity.pdbx_description
1 polymer ?
#
loop_
_entity_poly.entity_id
_entity_poly.type
_entity_poly.pdbx_seq_one_letter_code
_entity_poly.pdbx_strand_id
1 'polypeptide(L)'
;MPVNKEQLDEIEALRSEISETARVTAPELEAVLYRPIEVLDHGFIRVIDYMGDDSSIVQSARVSYGKGTKKISNDKGLIKYLMRHRHSTPFEMCEIKFHIKLPIFVARQWIRHRTANVNEYSARYSVLDKEFYVPEMDQLGSQSTTNKQGRSNTLDKKFAKQAQDLIQKNSEQLYDDYQNLLNGKLLSNDEYVEGEGLARELARTTLPLNYYTQWYWKVDLHNLMHFLRLRADSHAQYEIQIYAEKMVEILKKWVPLTYEAFEDYRSDSFQLSKEAMKIVKDKLANKKIKKSNYKLSPRELRELEVKFNIKLS
;
A
#
# COMPACT_ATOMS: atom_id res chain seq x y z
N MET A 1 -19.06 8.73 -3.66
CA MET A 1 -18.63 7.92 -2.52
C MET A 1 -18.29 6.53 -3.02
N PRO A 2 -17.21 5.89 -2.56
CA PRO A 2 -16.79 4.56 -3.04
C PRO A 2 -17.71 3.42 -2.59
N VAL A 3 -18.67 3.71 -1.69
CA VAL A 3 -19.71 2.77 -1.22
C VAL A 3 -21.10 3.42 -1.39
N ASN A 4 -22.08 2.61 -1.77
CA ASN A 4 -23.45 3.06 -1.91
C ASN A 4 -24.21 3.04 -0.56
N LYS A 5 -25.48 3.52 -0.56
CA LYS A 5 -26.29 3.60 0.66
C LYS A 5 -26.53 2.22 1.30
N GLU A 6 -26.83 1.21 0.53
CA GLU A 6 -27.07 -0.15 1.00
C GLU A 6 -25.83 -0.72 1.72
N GLN A 7 -24.64 -0.50 1.15
CA GLN A 7 -23.37 -0.88 1.78
C GLN A 7 -23.10 -0.11 3.06
N LEU A 8 -23.48 1.18 3.14
CA LEU A 8 -23.37 1.95 4.38
C LEU A 8 -24.31 1.43 5.46
N ASP A 9 -25.56 1.11 5.11
CA ASP A 9 -26.54 0.55 6.03
C ASP A 9 -26.07 -0.82 6.56
N GLU A 10 -25.48 -1.68 5.71
CA GLU A 10 -24.85 -2.94 6.11
C GLU A 10 -23.67 -2.72 7.08
N ILE A 11 -22.81 -1.73 6.80
CA ILE A 11 -21.67 -1.40 7.67
C ILE A 11 -22.14 -0.95 9.05
N GLU A 12 -23.16 -0.09 9.12
CA GLU A 12 -23.69 0.36 10.42
C GLU A 12 -24.39 -0.77 11.18
N ALA A 13 -25.09 -1.68 10.48
CA ALA A 13 -25.64 -2.89 11.09
C ALA A 13 -24.55 -3.77 11.71
N LEU A 14 -23.49 -4.07 10.97
CA LEU A 14 -22.32 -4.83 11.48
C LEU A 14 -21.67 -4.15 12.68
N ARG A 15 -21.56 -2.82 12.68
CA ARG A 15 -20.96 -2.07 13.78
C ARG A 15 -21.86 -1.99 15.03
N SER A 16 -23.15 -2.19 14.88
CA SER A 16 -24.11 -2.23 16.00
C SER A 16 -24.10 -3.57 16.73
N GLU A 17 -23.58 -4.64 16.10
CA GLU A 17 -23.40 -5.95 16.71
C GLU A 17 -22.17 -5.94 17.63
N ILE A 18 -22.38 -5.81 18.94
CA ILE A 18 -21.32 -5.81 19.94
C ILE A 18 -21.27 -7.17 20.62
N SER A 19 -20.08 -7.78 20.64
CA SER A 19 -19.81 -9.01 21.40
C SER A 19 -18.69 -8.76 22.40
N GLU A 20 -18.85 -9.25 23.62
CA GLU A 20 -17.75 -9.25 24.59
C GLU A 20 -16.66 -10.24 24.15
N THR A 21 -15.40 -9.84 24.34
CA THR A 21 -14.25 -10.68 24.01
C THR A 21 -13.21 -10.63 25.12
N ALA A 22 -12.57 -11.77 25.40
CA ALA A 22 -11.41 -11.87 26.31
C ALA A 22 -10.07 -11.54 25.60
N ARG A 23 -10.09 -11.30 24.29
CA ARG A 23 -8.89 -10.90 23.53
C ARG A 23 -8.55 -9.44 23.79
N VAL A 24 -7.27 -9.10 23.64
CA VAL A 24 -6.84 -7.70 23.66
C VAL A 24 -7.44 -6.97 22.46
N THR A 25 -7.85 -5.73 22.68
CA THR A 25 -8.38 -4.85 21.64
C THR A 25 -7.58 -3.55 21.58
N ALA A 26 -7.50 -2.95 20.40
CA ALA A 26 -6.91 -1.62 20.16
C ALA A 26 -8.05 -0.60 20.00
N PRO A 27 -8.40 0.20 21.03
CA PRO A 27 -9.60 1.05 21.01
C PRO A 27 -9.67 2.03 19.85
N GLU A 28 -8.54 2.62 19.47
CA GLU A 28 -8.45 3.54 18.33
C GLU A 28 -8.71 2.84 16.97
N LEU A 29 -8.35 1.54 16.87
CA LEU A 29 -8.64 0.74 15.69
C LEU A 29 -10.10 0.28 15.67
N GLU A 30 -10.64 -0.14 16.84
CA GLU A 30 -12.06 -0.50 16.99
C GLU A 30 -12.98 0.63 16.53
N ALA A 31 -12.61 1.88 16.81
CA ALA A 31 -13.38 3.05 16.39
C ALA A 31 -13.53 3.19 14.87
N VAL A 32 -12.66 2.57 14.08
CA VAL A 32 -12.65 2.65 12.60
C VAL A 32 -12.90 1.32 11.88
N LEU A 33 -13.16 0.22 12.63
CA LEU A 33 -13.51 -1.07 12.03
C LEU A 33 -14.68 -0.94 11.06
N TYR A 34 -14.59 -1.65 9.93
CA TYR A 34 -15.54 -1.68 8.82
C TYR A 34 -15.73 -0.36 8.07
N ARG A 35 -15.30 0.79 8.62
CA ARG A 35 -15.45 2.08 7.95
C ARG A 35 -14.49 2.19 6.76
N PRO A 36 -15.00 2.44 5.54
CA PRO A 36 -14.16 2.67 4.38
C PRO A 36 -13.45 4.02 4.50
N ILE A 37 -12.15 4.00 4.30
CA ILE A 37 -11.31 5.19 4.11
C ILE A 37 -11.13 5.35 2.62
N GLU A 38 -11.62 6.44 2.04
CA GLU A 38 -11.55 6.71 0.60
C GLU A 38 -10.11 6.87 0.13
N VAL A 39 -9.81 6.32 -1.04
CA VAL A 39 -8.52 6.41 -1.69
C VAL A 39 -8.73 6.53 -3.21
N LEU A 40 -8.09 7.51 -3.83
CA LEU A 40 -8.32 7.86 -5.24
C LEU A 40 -9.79 8.24 -5.49
N ASP A 41 -10.28 8.04 -6.73
CA ASP A 41 -11.63 8.42 -7.15
C ASP A 41 -12.73 7.42 -6.72
N HIS A 42 -12.47 6.09 -6.79
CA HIS A 42 -13.43 5.02 -6.46
C HIS A 42 -12.89 3.98 -5.49
N GLY A 43 -11.64 4.10 -5.08
CA GLY A 43 -10.98 3.15 -4.19
C GLY A 43 -11.28 3.37 -2.72
N PHE A 44 -11.02 2.35 -1.91
CA PHE A 44 -11.05 2.45 -0.45
C PHE A 44 -10.16 1.40 0.22
N ILE A 45 -9.88 1.64 1.49
CA ILE A 45 -9.35 0.66 2.45
C ILE A 45 -10.30 0.62 3.64
N ARG A 46 -10.66 -0.58 4.12
CA ARG A 46 -11.32 -0.76 5.41
C ARG A 46 -10.71 -1.92 6.18
N VAL A 47 -10.59 -1.77 7.49
CA VAL A 47 -10.16 -2.85 8.38
C VAL A 47 -11.36 -3.75 8.65
N ILE A 48 -11.18 -5.06 8.47
CA ILE A 48 -12.23 -6.06 8.70
C ILE A 48 -12.03 -6.79 10.02
N ASP A 49 -10.76 -7.05 10.35
CA ASP A 49 -10.43 -7.87 11.52
C ASP A 49 -8.95 -7.71 11.86
N TYR A 50 -8.57 -7.95 13.10
CA TYR A 50 -7.18 -7.94 13.54
C TYR A 50 -6.96 -8.85 14.75
N MET A 51 -5.72 -9.19 14.99
CA MET A 51 -5.29 -9.98 16.16
C MET A 51 -4.06 -9.31 16.79
N GLY A 52 -4.15 -9.07 18.10
CA GLY A 52 -3.05 -8.53 18.88
C GLY A 52 -2.92 -7.01 18.86
N ASP A 53 -2.05 -6.51 19.72
CA ASP A 53 -1.67 -5.11 19.89
C ASP A 53 -0.20 -5.00 20.33
N ASP A 54 0.28 -3.83 20.74
CA ASP A 54 1.64 -3.63 21.27
C ASP A 54 1.96 -4.57 22.45
N SER A 55 0.97 -4.91 23.30
CA SER A 55 1.18 -5.81 24.44
C SER A 55 1.41 -7.25 23.99
N SER A 56 0.78 -7.66 22.90
CA SER A 56 0.94 -8.99 22.30
C SER A 56 2.35 -9.21 21.76
N ILE A 57 2.97 -8.18 21.19
CA ILE A 57 4.37 -8.20 20.72
C ILE A 57 5.31 -8.44 21.91
N VAL A 58 5.11 -7.69 22.98
CA VAL A 58 5.89 -7.79 24.20
C VAL A 58 5.71 -9.15 24.89
N GLN A 59 4.49 -9.65 24.93
CA GLN A 59 4.17 -10.99 25.45
C GLN A 59 4.93 -12.07 24.67
N SER A 60 4.87 -12.00 23.34
CA SER A 60 5.56 -12.95 22.46
C SER A 60 7.07 -12.93 22.63
N ALA A 61 7.67 -11.74 22.76
CA ALA A 61 9.10 -11.62 23.02
C ALA A 61 9.51 -12.21 24.36
N ARG A 62 8.69 -12.08 25.40
CA ARG A 62 8.97 -12.57 26.76
C ARG A 62 8.87 -14.07 26.90
N VAL A 63 8.14 -14.76 26.06
CA VAL A 63 8.07 -16.24 26.04
C VAL A 63 9.48 -16.85 25.96
N SER A 64 10.39 -16.22 25.21
CA SER A 64 11.77 -16.69 25.07
C SER A 64 12.56 -16.70 26.38
N TYR A 65 12.12 -16.01 27.43
CA TYR A 65 12.77 -15.96 28.73
C TYR A 65 12.16 -16.93 29.77
N GLY A 66 11.12 -17.69 29.42
CA GLY A 66 10.47 -18.66 30.30
C GLY A 66 9.83 -18.07 31.58
N LYS A 67 9.79 -16.78 31.72
CA LYS A 67 9.29 -16.06 32.92
C LYS A 67 7.99 -15.35 32.60
N GLY A 68 6.92 -16.03 32.34
CA GLY A 68 5.57 -15.50 32.28
C GLY A 68 5.38 -14.00 31.96
N THR A 69 4.20 -13.61 31.60
CA THR A 69 3.80 -12.30 31.09
C THR A 69 3.65 -11.21 32.17
N LYS A 70 4.57 -11.06 33.11
CA LYS A 70 4.48 -9.96 34.07
C LYS A 70 4.62 -8.63 33.32
N LYS A 71 3.61 -7.77 33.42
CA LYS A 71 3.68 -6.37 32.98
C LYS A 71 4.91 -5.73 33.64
N ILE A 72 5.86 -5.33 32.82
CA ILE A 72 7.02 -4.56 33.26
C ILE A 72 6.87 -3.18 32.60
N SER A 73 7.18 -2.14 33.33
CA SER A 73 6.98 -0.74 32.99
C SER A 73 7.75 -0.21 31.75
N ASN A 74 8.33 -1.06 30.91
CA ASN A 74 9.16 -0.62 29.77
C ASN A 74 8.86 -1.39 28.47
N ASP A 75 7.60 -1.53 28.12
CA ASP A 75 7.18 -2.20 26.88
C ASP A 75 7.68 -1.43 25.64
N LYS A 76 7.64 -0.10 25.66
CA LYS A 76 8.17 0.77 24.62
C LYS A 76 9.67 0.52 24.36
N GLY A 77 10.46 0.40 25.43
CA GLY A 77 11.90 0.13 25.32
C GLY A 77 12.19 -1.24 24.68
N LEU A 78 11.42 -2.26 25.02
CA LEU A 78 11.55 -3.60 24.43
C LEU A 78 11.17 -3.59 22.95
N ILE A 79 10.05 -2.98 22.58
CA ILE A 79 9.63 -2.86 21.17
C ILE A 79 10.71 -2.13 20.34
N LYS A 80 11.24 -1.01 20.84
CA LYS A 80 12.36 -0.29 20.20
C LYS A 80 13.61 -1.14 20.07
N TYR A 81 13.94 -1.95 21.08
CA TYR A 81 15.05 -2.90 21.04
C TYR A 81 14.85 -3.95 19.94
N LEU A 82 13.68 -4.59 19.91
CA LEU A 82 13.32 -5.61 18.92
C LEU A 82 13.40 -5.05 17.49
N MET A 83 12.84 -3.85 17.27
CA MET A 83 12.85 -3.18 15.97
C MET A 83 14.26 -2.84 15.51
N ARG A 84 15.09 -2.27 16.39
CA ARG A 84 16.48 -1.88 16.12
C ARG A 84 17.35 -3.08 15.76
N HIS A 85 17.18 -4.19 16.48
CA HIS A 85 17.94 -5.42 16.28
C HIS A 85 17.33 -6.38 15.27
N ARG A 86 16.26 -5.96 14.58
CA ARG A 86 15.61 -6.71 13.49
C ARG A 86 15.05 -8.08 13.92
N HIS A 87 14.58 -8.20 15.15
CA HIS A 87 13.78 -9.35 15.57
C HIS A 87 12.42 -9.26 14.89
N SER A 88 12.06 -10.25 14.06
CA SER A 88 10.81 -10.22 13.28
C SER A 88 9.66 -10.96 13.99
N THR A 89 9.92 -12.15 14.53
CA THR A 89 8.90 -13.07 15.02
C THR A 89 7.93 -12.50 16.07
N PRO A 90 8.32 -11.62 17.03
CA PRO A 90 7.34 -11.02 17.92
C PRO A 90 6.30 -10.16 17.21
N PHE A 91 6.67 -9.49 16.12
CA PHE A 91 5.76 -8.69 15.31
C PHE A 91 4.88 -9.55 14.38
N GLU A 92 5.34 -10.74 14.00
CA GLU A 92 4.57 -11.70 13.20
C GLU A 92 3.40 -12.31 13.98
N MET A 93 3.37 -12.16 15.32
CA MET A 93 2.26 -12.64 16.18
C MET A 93 1.05 -11.69 16.19
N CYS A 94 1.10 -10.58 15.49
CA CYS A 94 -0.03 -9.68 15.26
C CYS A 94 -0.41 -9.72 13.78
N GLU A 95 -1.70 -9.85 13.47
CA GLU A 95 -2.22 -9.90 12.10
C GLU A 95 -3.34 -8.88 11.89
N ILE A 96 -3.51 -8.42 10.67
CA ILE A 96 -4.61 -7.53 10.27
C ILE A 96 -5.17 -7.96 8.92
N LYS A 97 -6.48 -7.84 8.76
CA LYS A 97 -7.22 -8.14 7.54
C LYS A 97 -7.91 -6.89 7.01
N PHE A 98 -7.60 -6.54 5.79
CA PHE A 98 -8.19 -5.42 5.06
C PHE A 98 -9.12 -5.90 3.96
N HIS A 99 -10.16 -5.11 3.70
CA HIS A 99 -10.87 -5.12 2.42
C HIS A 99 -10.44 -3.88 1.65
N ILE A 100 -9.95 -4.07 0.44
CA ILE A 100 -9.34 -3.00 -0.37
C ILE A 100 -9.95 -3.03 -1.75
N LYS A 101 -10.39 -1.86 -2.23
CA LYS A 101 -10.80 -1.60 -3.61
C LYS A 101 -9.73 -0.74 -4.28
N LEU A 102 -9.16 -1.22 -5.37
CA LEU A 102 -8.01 -0.60 -6.02
C LEU A 102 -7.97 -0.89 -7.52
N PRO A 103 -7.32 -0.04 -8.34
CA PRO A 103 -7.14 -0.33 -9.76
C PRO A 103 -6.26 -1.57 -9.99
N ILE A 104 -6.53 -2.34 -11.04
CA ILE A 104 -5.77 -3.57 -11.37
C ILE A 104 -4.28 -3.30 -11.52
N PHE A 105 -3.86 -2.19 -12.14
CA PHE A 105 -2.42 -1.89 -12.28
C PHE A 105 -1.74 -1.65 -10.93
N VAL A 106 -2.45 -1.11 -9.92
CA VAL A 106 -1.97 -0.98 -8.53
C VAL A 106 -1.92 -2.36 -7.86
N ALA A 107 -2.98 -3.16 -8.05
CA ALA A 107 -3.06 -4.53 -7.52
C ALA A 107 -1.88 -5.39 -8.00
N ARG A 108 -1.52 -5.30 -9.28
CA ARG A 108 -0.37 -6.03 -9.83
C ARG A 108 0.97 -5.62 -9.26
N GLN A 109 1.12 -4.39 -8.84
CA GLN A 109 2.30 -3.92 -8.12
C GLN A 109 2.28 -4.37 -6.66
N TRP A 110 1.11 -4.36 -6.02
CA TRP A 110 0.91 -4.75 -4.63
C TRP A 110 1.17 -6.24 -4.39
N ILE A 111 0.65 -7.11 -5.23
CA ILE A 111 0.77 -8.57 -5.10
C ILE A 111 2.21 -9.09 -5.18
N ARG A 112 3.18 -8.25 -5.53
CA ARG A 112 4.61 -8.57 -5.44
C ARG A 112 5.08 -8.71 -3.98
N HIS A 113 4.33 -8.19 -3.01
CA HIS A 113 4.48 -8.50 -1.58
C HIS A 113 3.77 -9.82 -1.28
N ARG A 114 4.53 -10.92 -1.34
CA ARG A 114 4.00 -12.30 -1.33
C ARG A 114 3.78 -12.88 0.06
N THR A 115 4.27 -12.21 1.11
CA THR A 115 4.13 -12.63 2.51
C THR A 115 2.81 -12.15 3.11
N ALA A 116 1.72 -12.46 2.45
CA ALA A 116 0.36 -12.11 2.82
C ALA A 116 -0.61 -13.10 2.15
N ASN A 117 -1.87 -13.11 2.60
CA ASN A 117 -2.95 -13.86 1.99
C ASN A 117 -3.87 -12.91 1.23
N VAL A 118 -4.25 -13.29 0.02
CA VAL A 118 -5.14 -12.51 -0.85
C VAL A 118 -6.31 -13.37 -1.29
N ASN A 119 -7.52 -12.80 -1.20
CA ASN A 119 -8.72 -13.35 -1.83
C ASN A 119 -9.37 -12.24 -2.65
N GLU A 120 -9.25 -12.32 -3.97
CA GLU A 120 -9.67 -11.28 -4.90
C GLU A 120 -11.06 -11.58 -5.46
N TYR A 121 -11.84 -10.52 -5.66
CA TYR A 121 -13.12 -10.54 -6.37
C TYR A 121 -12.95 -11.15 -7.77
N SER A 122 -13.85 -12.05 -8.13
CA SER A 122 -13.72 -12.74 -9.41
C SER A 122 -14.70 -12.24 -10.47
N ALA A 123 -14.17 -11.61 -11.49
CA ALA A 123 -14.89 -11.27 -12.71
C ALA A 123 -15.43 -12.46 -13.51
N ARG A 124 -15.20 -13.70 -13.06
CA ARG A 124 -15.77 -14.92 -13.62
C ARG A 124 -17.18 -15.20 -13.09
N TYR A 125 -17.46 -14.76 -11.85
CA TYR A 125 -18.72 -15.06 -11.17
C TYR A 125 -19.71 -13.91 -11.23
N SER A 126 -19.25 -12.68 -11.35
CA SER A 126 -20.10 -11.49 -11.34
C SER A 126 -19.75 -10.56 -12.50
N VAL A 127 -20.74 -9.83 -12.98
CA VAL A 127 -20.53 -8.68 -13.84
C VAL A 127 -19.93 -7.58 -12.99
N LEU A 128 -18.90 -6.93 -13.51
CA LEU A 128 -18.16 -5.90 -12.80
C LEU A 128 -18.86 -4.55 -12.91
N ASP A 129 -18.71 -3.69 -11.89
CA ASP A 129 -19.27 -2.33 -11.88
C ASP A 129 -18.53 -1.43 -12.91
N LYS A 130 -19.19 -0.39 -13.41
CA LYS A 130 -18.58 0.58 -14.36
C LYS A 130 -17.69 1.58 -13.61
N GLU A 131 -16.56 1.12 -13.07
CA GLU A 131 -15.64 1.92 -12.28
C GLU A 131 -14.19 1.72 -12.71
N PHE A 132 -13.54 2.80 -13.08
CA PHE A 132 -12.16 2.83 -13.51
C PHE A 132 -11.47 4.11 -13.01
N TYR A 133 -10.19 4.00 -12.72
CA TYR A 133 -9.38 5.11 -12.23
C TYR A 133 -9.05 6.09 -13.35
N VAL A 134 -9.39 7.36 -13.13
CA VAL A 134 -8.99 8.48 -13.98
C VAL A 134 -8.11 9.42 -13.17
N PRO A 135 -6.82 9.56 -13.49
CA PRO A 135 -5.92 10.42 -12.73
C PRO A 135 -6.38 11.89 -12.72
N GLU A 136 -6.25 12.55 -11.58
CA GLU A 136 -6.39 14.00 -11.50
C GLU A 136 -5.35 14.71 -12.39
N MET A 137 -5.71 15.89 -12.91
CA MET A 137 -4.83 16.61 -13.85
C MET A 137 -3.45 16.95 -13.29
N ASP A 138 -3.35 17.21 -11.99
CA ASP A 138 -2.10 17.48 -11.29
C ASP A 138 -1.23 16.23 -11.10
N GLN A 139 -1.82 15.04 -11.24
CA GLN A 139 -1.13 13.75 -11.22
C GLN A 139 -0.64 13.29 -12.60
N LEU A 140 -1.02 13.99 -13.66
CA LEU A 140 -0.54 13.70 -15.02
C LEU A 140 0.84 14.36 -15.24
N GLY A 141 1.90 13.57 -15.06
CA GLY A 141 3.27 14.01 -15.22
C GLY A 141 3.99 13.34 -16.39
N SER A 142 5.02 14.00 -16.91
CA SER A 142 5.91 13.43 -17.92
C SER A 142 6.79 12.33 -17.32
N GLN A 143 7.40 11.49 -18.16
CA GLN A 143 8.37 10.50 -17.70
C GLN A 143 9.58 11.16 -17.05
N SER A 144 9.94 10.73 -15.84
CA SER A 144 11.13 11.24 -15.15
C SER A 144 12.42 10.85 -15.91
N THR A 145 13.32 11.81 -16.05
CA THR A 145 14.65 11.59 -16.67
C THR A 145 15.66 11.02 -15.67
N THR A 146 15.44 11.23 -14.37
CA THR A 146 16.34 10.78 -13.30
C THR A 146 15.91 9.45 -12.70
N ASN A 147 14.62 9.24 -12.58
CA ASN A 147 14.00 7.99 -12.12
C ASN A 147 13.14 7.43 -13.26
N LYS A 148 13.69 6.49 -14.03
CA LYS A 148 12.99 5.89 -15.19
C LYS A 148 11.67 5.17 -14.85
N GLN A 149 11.33 5.01 -13.59
CA GLN A 149 10.09 4.37 -13.13
C GLN A 149 9.06 5.39 -12.63
N GLY A 150 9.47 6.64 -12.41
CA GLY A 150 8.63 7.67 -11.83
C GLY A 150 8.18 8.71 -12.86
N ARG A 151 7.20 9.50 -12.43
CA ARG A 151 6.77 10.70 -13.16
C ARG A 151 7.59 11.92 -12.70
N SER A 152 7.70 12.91 -13.58
CA SER A 152 8.36 14.19 -13.37
C SER A 152 7.32 15.30 -13.26
N ASN A 153 7.64 16.46 -13.80
CA ASN A 153 6.78 17.65 -13.77
C ASN A 153 5.40 17.37 -14.36
N THR A 154 4.39 18.05 -13.80
CA THR A 154 3.04 18.06 -14.32
C THR A 154 3.01 18.53 -15.78
N LEU A 155 2.19 17.90 -16.59
CA LEU A 155 2.01 18.27 -17.99
C LEU A 155 1.32 19.64 -18.11
N ASP A 156 1.43 20.25 -19.29
CA ASP A 156 0.63 21.42 -19.63
C ASP A 156 -0.86 21.14 -19.44
N LYS A 157 -1.59 22.11 -18.86
CA LYS A 157 -3.00 21.92 -18.49
C LYS A 157 -3.90 21.47 -19.65
N LYS A 158 -3.66 22.00 -20.86
CA LYS A 158 -4.46 21.62 -22.05
C LYS A 158 -4.19 20.18 -22.44
N PHE A 159 -2.92 19.78 -22.46
CA PHE A 159 -2.53 18.42 -22.78
C PHE A 159 -2.96 17.44 -21.69
N ALA A 160 -2.83 17.80 -20.40
CA ALA A 160 -3.29 17.01 -19.27
C ALA A 160 -4.80 16.75 -19.36
N LYS A 161 -5.60 17.78 -19.68
CA LYS A 161 -7.06 17.62 -19.86
C LYS A 161 -7.39 16.69 -21.03
N GLN A 162 -6.73 16.84 -22.17
CA GLN A 162 -6.92 15.96 -23.33
C GLN A 162 -6.56 14.50 -23.02
N ALA A 163 -5.46 14.28 -22.25
CA ALA A 163 -5.05 12.95 -21.83
C ALA A 163 -6.05 12.33 -20.85
N GLN A 164 -6.55 13.10 -19.88
CA GLN A 164 -7.60 12.69 -18.95
C GLN A 164 -8.87 12.27 -19.67
N ASP A 165 -9.37 13.14 -20.58
CA ASP A 165 -10.58 12.89 -21.38
C ASP A 165 -10.44 11.64 -22.26
N LEU A 166 -9.24 11.43 -22.84
CA LEU A 166 -8.94 10.23 -23.62
C LEU A 166 -8.97 8.96 -22.78
N ILE A 167 -8.34 8.99 -21.58
CA ILE A 167 -8.35 7.86 -20.65
C ILE A 167 -9.78 7.51 -20.26
N GLN A 168 -10.57 8.51 -19.87
CA GLN A 168 -11.96 8.31 -19.47
C GLN A 168 -12.78 7.72 -20.62
N LYS A 169 -12.78 8.38 -21.79
CA LYS A 169 -13.53 7.94 -22.98
C LYS A 169 -13.20 6.50 -23.37
N ASN A 170 -11.91 6.16 -23.41
CA ASN A 170 -11.50 4.80 -23.79
C ASN A 170 -11.94 3.77 -22.74
N SER A 171 -11.87 4.12 -21.45
CA SER A 171 -12.31 3.21 -20.38
C SER A 171 -13.81 2.96 -20.43
N GLU A 172 -14.62 4.00 -20.69
CA GLU A 172 -16.06 3.88 -20.89
C GLU A 172 -16.39 3.00 -22.09
N GLN A 173 -15.74 3.24 -23.22
CA GLN A 173 -15.95 2.46 -24.44
C GLN A 173 -15.61 0.98 -24.26
N LEU A 174 -14.46 0.68 -23.63
CA LEU A 174 -14.04 -0.71 -23.36
C LEU A 174 -14.99 -1.42 -22.41
N TYR A 175 -15.59 -0.69 -21.46
CA TYR A 175 -16.62 -1.27 -20.60
C TYR A 175 -17.92 -1.55 -21.37
N ASP A 176 -18.35 -0.65 -22.24
CA ASP A 176 -19.52 -0.84 -23.08
C ASP A 176 -19.32 -2.02 -24.06
N ASP A 177 -18.10 -2.16 -24.61
CA ASP A 177 -17.72 -3.34 -25.41
C ASP A 177 -17.76 -4.64 -24.58
N TYR A 178 -17.30 -4.60 -23.33
CA TYR A 178 -17.43 -5.73 -22.40
C TYR A 178 -18.88 -6.14 -22.19
N GLN A 179 -19.77 -5.18 -21.96
CA GLN A 179 -21.22 -5.44 -21.81
C GLN A 179 -21.83 -6.01 -23.10
N ASN A 180 -21.45 -5.47 -24.24
CA ASN A 180 -21.90 -5.94 -25.53
C ASN A 180 -21.46 -7.39 -25.80
N LEU A 181 -20.23 -7.74 -25.49
CA LEU A 181 -19.73 -9.11 -25.56
C LEU A 181 -20.53 -10.07 -24.66
N LEU A 182 -20.84 -9.66 -23.43
CA LEU A 182 -21.64 -10.47 -22.49
C LEU A 182 -23.07 -10.70 -22.99
N ASN A 183 -23.66 -9.69 -23.64
CA ASN A 183 -25.04 -9.71 -24.10
C ASN A 183 -25.18 -10.26 -25.53
N GLY A 184 -24.10 -10.66 -26.17
CA GLY A 184 -24.12 -11.16 -27.56
C GLY A 184 -24.46 -10.09 -28.58
N LYS A 185 -24.17 -8.82 -28.29
CA LYS A 185 -24.43 -7.69 -29.20
C LYS A 185 -23.13 -7.14 -29.74
N LEU A 186 -22.85 -7.37 -30.99
CA LEU A 186 -21.62 -6.87 -31.62
C LEU A 186 -21.95 -5.93 -32.77
N LEU A 187 -21.29 -4.80 -32.85
CA LEU A 187 -21.37 -3.90 -33.99
C LEU A 187 -20.37 -4.38 -35.06
N SER A 188 -20.89 -4.73 -36.23
CA SER A 188 -20.11 -5.14 -37.38
C SER A 188 -20.63 -4.42 -38.62
N ASN A 189 -19.76 -3.63 -39.28
CA ASN A 189 -20.10 -2.87 -40.51
C ASN A 189 -21.39 -2.01 -40.34
N ASP A 190 -21.46 -1.25 -39.22
CA ASP A 190 -22.57 -0.38 -38.85
C ASP A 190 -23.92 -1.09 -38.55
N GLU A 191 -23.92 -2.42 -38.50
CA GLU A 191 -25.07 -3.23 -38.08
C GLU A 191 -24.80 -4.00 -36.81
N TYR A 192 -25.81 -4.10 -35.94
CA TYR A 192 -25.72 -4.96 -34.75
C TYR A 192 -25.97 -6.42 -35.14
N VAL A 193 -25.00 -7.27 -34.82
CA VAL A 193 -25.14 -8.71 -34.90
C VAL A 193 -25.54 -9.24 -33.52
N GLU A 194 -26.67 -9.90 -33.41
CA GLU A 194 -27.09 -10.58 -32.18
C GLU A 194 -26.68 -12.04 -32.21
N GLY A 195 -26.17 -12.53 -31.10
CA GLY A 195 -25.73 -13.91 -30.95
C GLY A 195 -25.70 -14.35 -29.49
N GLU A 196 -25.14 -15.53 -29.24
CA GLU A 196 -24.87 -15.95 -27.87
C GLU A 196 -23.77 -15.07 -27.23
N GLY A 197 -24.00 -14.67 -25.95
CA GLY A 197 -23.04 -13.87 -25.20
C GLY A 197 -21.74 -14.61 -24.93
N LEU A 198 -20.63 -13.89 -24.95
CA LEU A 198 -19.34 -14.44 -24.62
C LEU A 198 -19.24 -14.76 -23.11
N ALA A 199 -18.59 -15.87 -22.77
CA ALA A 199 -18.37 -16.24 -21.36
C ALA A 199 -17.63 -15.12 -20.60
N ARG A 200 -18.06 -14.83 -19.35
CA ARG A 200 -17.48 -13.77 -18.50
C ARG A 200 -15.96 -13.84 -18.39
N GLU A 201 -15.40 -15.05 -18.31
CA GLU A 201 -13.95 -15.26 -18.20
C GLU A 201 -13.16 -14.76 -19.43
N LEU A 202 -13.80 -14.65 -20.57
CA LEU A 202 -13.22 -14.13 -21.82
C LEU A 202 -13.62 -12.66 -22.05
N ALA A 203 -14.88 -12.30 -21.86
CA ALA A 203 -15.35 -10.93 -22.08
C ALA A 203 -14.54 -9.89 -21.28
N ARG A 204 -14.16 -10.20 -20.03
CA ARG A 204 -13.31 -9.34 -19.17
C ARG A 204 -11.93 -9.01 -19.74
N THR A 205 -11.47 -9.69 -20.80
CA THR A 205 -10.18 -9.39 -21.43
C THR A 205 -10.14 -8.04 -22.13
N THR A 206 -11.32 -7.45 -22.41
CA THR A 206 -11.43 -6.09 -22.98
C THR A 206 -11.23 -4.98 -21.95
N LEU A 207 -11.37 -5.28 -20.65
CA LEU A 207 -11.31 -4.27 -19.60
C LEU A 207 -9.89 -3.68 -19.44
N PRO A 208 -9.80 -2.35 -19.28
CA PRO A 208 -8.48 -1.69 -19.17
C PRO A 208 -7.85 -1.92 -17.80
N LEU A 209 -6.52 -1.69 -17.69
CA LEU A 209 -5.77 -1.90 -16.45
C LEU A 209 -6.12 -0.93 -15.32
N ASN A 210 -6.71 0.22 -15.62
CA ASN A 210 -7.20 1.18 -14.64
C ASN A 210 -8.56 0.80 -14.05
N TYR A 211 -9.12 -0.34 -14.47
CA TYR A 211 -10.34 -0.88 -13.92
C TYR A 211 -10.19 -1.25 -12.44
N TYR A 212 -11.23 -1.04 -11.61
CA TYR A 212 -11.18 -1.35 -10.18
C TYR A 212 -11.47 -2.83 -9.91
N THR A 213 -10.61 -3.45 -9.08
CA THR A 213 -10.84 -4.74 -8.45
C THR A 213 -10.96 -4.57 -6.94
N GLN A 214 -11.37 -5.64 -6.25
CA GLN A 214 -11.47 -5.66 -4.79
C GLN A 214 -10.88 -6.95 -4.26
N TRP A 215 -10.28 -6.89 -3.07
CA TRP A 215 -9.77 -8.07 -2.40
C TRP A 215 -9.79 -7.96 -0.88
N TYR A 216 -9.83 -9.10 -0.24
CA TYR A 216 -9.37 -9.24 1.14
C TYR A 216 -7.86 -9.49 1.14
N TRP A 217 -7.14 -8.70 1.91
CA TRP A 217 -5.69 -8.83 2.10
C TRP A 217 -5.38 -8.97 3.58
N LYS A 218 -4.84 -10.14 4.00
CA LYS A 218 -4.45 -10.44 5.37
C LYS A 218 -2.94 -10.52 5.46
N VAL A 219 -2.36 -9.85 6.45
CA VAL A 219 -0.92 -9.72 6.60
C VAL A 219 -0.55 -9.61 8.08
N ASP A 220 0.57 -10.22 8.48
CA ASP A 220 1.15 -9.97 9.78
C ASP A 220 1.82 -8.59 9.86
N LEU A 221 2.02 -8.09 11.08
CA LEU A 221 2.53 -6.75 11.33
C LEU A 221 3.96 -6.54 10.81
N HIS A 222 4.85 -7.56 10.89
CA HIS A 222 6.20 -7.46 10.36
C HIS A 222 6.18 -7.21 8.84
N ASN A 223 5.40 -8.00 8.13
CA ASN A 223 5.28 -7.89 6.68
C ASN A 223 4.48 -6.66 6.23
N LEU A 224 3.50 -6.21 7.03
CA LEU A 224 2.84 -4.92 6.82
C LEU A 224 3.86 -3.76 6.90
N MET A 225 4.69 -3.71 7.94
CA MET A 225 5.73 -2.68 8.06
C MET A 225 6.74 -2.73 6.91
N HIS A 226 7.06 -3.93 6.41
CA HIS A 226 7.90 -4.07 5.22
C HIS A 226 7.24 -3.48 3.97
N PHE A 227 5.95 -3.74 3.76
CA PHE A 227 5.16 -3.14 2.69
C PHE A 227 5.15 -1.61 2.79
N LEU A 228 4.81 -1.08 3.97
CA LEU A 228 4.70 0.36 4.22
C LEU A 228 6.02 1.10 3.97
N ARG A 229 7.14 0.55 4.44
CA ARG A 229 8.47 1.12 4.18
C ARG A 229 8.76 1.32 2.70
N LEU A 230 8.27 0.42 1.84
CA LEU A 230 8.53 0.47 0.41
C LEU A 230 7.47 1.25 -0.37
N ARG A 231 6.24 1.32 0.13
CA ARG A 231 5.11 1.88 -0.62
C ARG A 231 4.61 3.22 -0.12
N ALA A 232 4.86 3.56 1.14
CA ALA A 232 4.68 4.92 1.66
C ALA A 232 5.88 5.83 1.39
N ASP A 233 6.96 5.33 0.77
CA ASP A 233 8.12 6.12 0.36
C ASP A 233 7.76 7.06 -0.79
N SER A 234 8.27 8.30 -0.75
CA SER A 234 8.01 9.34 -1.76
C SER A 234 8.45 8.98 -3.19
N HIS A 235 9.30 7.96 -3.36
CA HIS A 235 9.70 7.45 -4.67
C HIS A 235 8.78 6.33 -5.18
N ALA A 236 7.80 5.90 -4.39
CA ALA A 236 6.79 4.94 -4.84
C ALA A 236 5.85 5.59 -5.87
N GLN A 237 5.20 4.79 -6.69
CA GLN A 237 4.17 5.29 -7.58
C GLN A 237 3.02 5.90 -6.77
N TYR A 238 2.55 7.09 -7.14
CA TYR A 238 1.55 7.84 -6.38
C TYR A 238 0.32 7.00 -5.98
N GLU A 239 -0.23 6.24 -6.93
CA GLU A 239 -1.46 5.49 -6.70
C GLU A 239 -1.32 4.39 -5.63
N ILE A 240 -0.17 3.73 -5.50
CA ILE A 240 0.05 2.78 -4.40
C ILE A 240 0.50 3.49 -3.11
N GLN A 241 1.19 4.61 -3.24
CA GLN A 241 1.66 5.42 -2.11
C GLN A 241 0.49 5.90 -1.26
N ILE A 242 -0.55 6.47 -1.86
CA ILE A 242 -1.74 6.96 -1.15
C ILE A 242 -2.43 5.83 -0.35
N TYR A 243 -2.54 4.62 -0.91
CA TYR A 243 -3.04 3.46 -0.15
C TYR A 243 -2.13 3.14 1.06
N ALA A 244 -0.82 3.13 0.85
CA ALA A 244 0.13 2.85 1.92
C ALA A 244 0.11 3.93 3.02
N GLU A 245 -0.05 5.21 2.68
CA GLU A 245 -0.19 6.30 3.64
C GLU A 245 -1.44 6.13 4.52
N LYS A 246 -2.58 5.74 3.94
CA LYS A 246 -3.78 5.42 4.73
C LYS A 246 -3.58 4.22 5.65
N MET A 247 -2.81 3.25 5.23
CA MET A 247 -2.43 2.12 6.08
C MET A 247 -1.47 2.53 7.21
N VAL A 248 -0.60 3.51 7.01
CA VAL A 248 0.24 4.09 8.09
C VAL A 248 -0.65 4.74 9.15
N GLU A 249 -1.70 5.47 8.77
CA GLU A 249 -2.68 6.04 9.70
C GLU A 249 -3.40 4.93 10.53
N ILE A 250 -3.71 3.80 9.90
CA ILE A 250 -4.29 2.63 10.55
C ILE A 250 -3.29 1.95 11.49
N LEU A 251 -2.03 1.78 11.06
CA LEU A 251 -0.95 1.22 11.88
C LEU A 251 -0.78 2.00 13.19
N LYS A 252 -0.81 3.32 13.10
CA LYS A 252 -0.72 4.22 14.26
C LYS A 252 -1.85 4.02 15.27
N LYS A 253 -3.06 3.73 14.79
CA LYS A 253 -4.23 3.43 15.64
C LYS A 253 -4.16 2.02 16.25
N TRP A 254 -3.58 1.08 15.53
CA TRP A 254 -3.49 -0.32 15.95
C TRP A 254 -2.41 -0.56 17.00
N VAL A 255 -1.18 -0.12 16.71
CA VAL A 255 0.02 -0.40 17.50
C VAL A 255 0.90 0.86 17.65
N PRO A 256 0.47 1.84 18.45
CA PRO A 256 1.11 3.15 18.51
C PRO A 256 2.57 3.12 18.96
N LEU A 257 2.96 2.23 19.88
CA LEU A 257 4.35 2.10 20.33
C LEU A 257 5.24 1.47 19.25
N THR A 258 4.69 0.50 18.53
CA THR A 258 5.38 -0.11 17.39
C THR A 258 5.48 0.85 16.22
N TYR A 259 4.45 1.69 16.00
CA TYR A 259 4.50 2.74 14.98
C TYR A 259 5.66 3.73 15.25
N GLU A 260 5.82 4.23 16.48
CA GLU A 260 6.95 5.08 16.83
C GLU A 260 8.31 4.39 16.59
N ALA A 261 8.42 3.11 16.92
CA ALA A 261 9.65 2.36 16.64
C ALA A 261 9.88 2.14 15.15
N PHE A 262 8.82 1.94 14.38
CA PHE A 262 8.86 1.83 12.92
C PHE A 262 9.33 3.14 12.27
N GLU A 263 8.81 4.28 12.71
CA GLU A 263 9.27 5.60 12.29
C GLU A 263 10.78 5.76 12.55
N ASP A 264 11.20 5.60 13.81
CA ASP A 264 12.60 5.79 14.23
C ASP A 264 13.59 4.87 13.49
N TYR A 265 13.26 3.60 13.30
CA TYR A 265 14.25 2.58 12.89
C TYR A 265 14.02 2.00 11.49
N ARG A 266 12.93 2.36 10.80
CA ARG A 266 12.60 1.81 9.48
C ARG A 266 12.24 2.89 8.47
N SER A 267 11.22 3.71 8.73
CA SER A 267 10.73 4.73 7.80
C SER A 267 11.75 5.85 7.63
N ASP A 268 12.13 6.49 8.74
CA ASP A 268 13.01 7.66 8.72
C ASP A 268 14.50 7.29 8.87
N SER A 269 14.79 6.01 8.92
CA SER A 269 16.15 5.52 9.04
C SER A 269 16.84 5.37 7.69
N PHE A 270 18.15 5.54 7.70
CA PHE A 270 19.00 5.31 6.54
C PHE A 270 19.99 4.18 6.79
N GLN A 271 20.01 3.20 5.90
CA GLN A 271 20.96 2.09 6.00
C GLN A 271 22.27 2.42 5.28
N LEU A 272 23.36 2.40 6.01
CA LEU A 272 24.69 2.60 5.47
C LEU A 272 25.37 1.25 5.16
N SER A 273 25.97 1.14 3.98
CA SER A 273 26.89 0.05 3.68
C SER A 273 28.19 0.19 4.50
N LYS A 274 29.00 -0.87 4.57
CA LYS A 274 30.30 -0.84 5.23
C LYS A 274 31.19 0.31 4.71
N GLU A 275 31.23 0.51 3.41
CA GLU A 275 32.04 1.57 2.79
C GLU A 275 31.44 2.96 3.03
N ALA A 276 30.13 3.11 2.98
CA ALA A 276 29.46 4.36 3.34
C ALA A 276 29.70 4.75 4.80
N MET A 277 29.63 3.78 5.73
CA MET A 277 29.97 4.00 7.14
C MET A 277 31.42 4.45 7.33
N LYS A 278 32.36 3.94 6.52
CA LYS A 278 33.76 4.37 6.56
C LYS A 278 33.89 5.84 6.14
N ILE A 279 33.18 6.29 5.09
CA ILE A 279 33.15 7.71 4.70
C ILE A 279 32.63 8.57 5.86
N VAL A 280 31.53 8.18 6.50
CA VAL A 280 30.98 8.93 7.63
C VAL A 280 31.98 9.02 8.78
N LYS A 281 32.62 7.92 9.16
CA LYS A 281 33.66 7.90 10.20
C LYS A 281 34.85 8.80 9.84
N ASP A 282 35.35 8.73 8.61
CA ASP A 282 36.48 9.53 8.16
C ASP A 282 36.12 11.03 8.11
N LYS A 283 34.85 11.36 7.74
CA LYS A 283 34.33 12.73 7.79
C LYS A 283 34.25 13.27 9.21
N LEU A 284 33.74 12.48 10.15
CA LEU A 284 33.69 12.84 11.58
C LEU A 284 35.07 13.03 12.18
N ALA A 285 36.09 12.31 11.68
CA ALA A 285 37.46 12.45 12.05
C ALA A 285 38.20 13.60 11.32
N ASN A 286 37.46 14.46 10.59
CA ASN A 286 38.01 15.59 9.81
C ASN A 286 39.05 15.18 8.76
N LYS A 287 39.01 13.93 8.28
CA LYS A 287 39.89 13.48 7.20
C LYS A 287 39.44 14.01 5.86
N LYS A 288 40.41 14.29 4.98
CA LYS A 288 40.12 14.65 3.60
C LYS A 288 39.58 13.43 2.84
N ILE A 289 38.35 13.53 2.34
CA ILE A 289 37.67 12.45 1.61
C ILE A 289 37.93 12.60 0.12
N LYS A 290 38.51 11.56 -0.49
CA LYS A 290 38.63 11.43 -1.94
C LYS A 290 37.73 10.28 -2.37
N LYS A 291 36.76 10.51 -3.26
CA LYS A 291 35.78 9.49 -3.75
C LYS A 291 36.46 8.20 -4.24
N SER A 292 37.63 8.33 -4.87
CA SER A 292 38.41 7.20 -5.37
C SER A 292 38.93 6.23 -4.30
N ASN A 293 38.94 6.64 -3.03
CA ASN A 293 39.43 5.81 -1.92
C ASN A 293 38.36 4.84 -1.36
N TYR A 294 37.14 4.91 -1.89
CA TYR A 294 36.02 4.12 -1.38
C TYR A 294 35.36 3.32 -2.51
N LYS A 295 34.99 2.08 -2.21
CA LYS A 295 34.35 1.18 -3.17
C LYS A 295 32.83 1.39 -3.20
N LEU A 296 32.40 2.57 -3.63
CA LEU A 296 31.00 2.92 -3.83
C LEU A 296 30.73 3.30 -5.27
N SER A 297 29.55 2.94 -5.76
CA SER A 297 29.12 3.37 -7.08
C SER A 297 28.85 4.89 -7.12
N PRO A 298 28.90 5.53 -8.29
CA PRO A 298 28.55 6.95 -8.43
C PRO A 298 27.14 7.28 -7.94
N ARG A 299 26.22 6.32 -8.01
CA ARG A 299 24.86 6.45 -7.49
C ARG A 299 24.84 6.48 -5.95
N GLU A 300 25.48 5.52 -5.30
CA GLU A 300 25.57 5.47 -3.82
C GLU A 300 26.25 6.70 -3.26
N LEU A 301 27.29 7.22 -3.92
CA LEU A 301 27.95 8.46 -3.52
C LEU A 301 26.99 9.65 -3.56
N ARG A 302 26.20 9.80 -4.65
CA ARG A 302 25.18 10.86 -4.75
C ARG A 302 24.09 10.72 -3.68
N GLU A 303 23.59 9.51 -3.45
CA GLU A 303 22.60 9.24 -2.40
C GLU A 303 23.12 9.63 -1.02
N LEU A 304 24.39 9.36 -0.73
CA LEU A 304 25.08 9.76 0.50
C LEU A 304 25.21 11.29 0.61
N GLU A 305 25.65 11.95 -0.47
CA GLU A 305 25.79 13.41 -0.53
C GLU A 305 24.45 14.11 -0.27
N VAL A 306 23.38 13.62 -0.87
CA VAL A 306 22.02 14.16 -0.67
C VAL A 306 21.53 13.91 0.75
N LYS A 307 21.64 12.68 1.26
CA LYS A 307 21.12 12.30 2.57
C LYS A 307 21.81 13.05 3.73
N PHE A 308 23.10 13.29 3.63
CA PHE A 308 23.87 13.99 4.65
C PHE A 308 24.10 15.48 4.36
N ASN A 309 23.55 15.99 3.26
CA ASN A 309 23.78 17.36 2.80
C ASN A 309 25.27 17.73 2.77
N ILE A 310 26.10 16.85 2.20
CA ILE A 310 27.55 17.02 2.10
C ILE A 310 28.00 16.93 0.64
N LYS A 311 29.13 17.58 0.33
CA LYS A 311 29.85 17.35 -0.94
C LYS A 311 31.11 16.52 -0.63
N LEU A 312 31.28 15.44 -1.36
CA LEU A 312 32.48 14.62 -1.35
C LEU A 312 33.40 15.06 -2.50
N SER A 313 34.67 15.23 -2.23
CA SER A 313 35.67 15.66 -3.22
C SER A 313 36.22 14.49 -4.04
#